data_5c4e198409a5bec7b9f96849d0ef6f61
#
_entry.id   5c4e198409a5bec7b9f96849d0ef6f61
#
_cell.length_a   1.000
_cell.length_b   1.000
_cell.length_c   1.000
_cell.angle_alpha   90.00
_cell.angle_beta   90.00
_cell.angle_gamma   90.00
#
_symmetry.space_group_name_H-M   'P 1'
#
loop_
_entity.id
_entity.type
_entity.pdbx_description
1 polymer ?
#
loop_
_entity_poly.entity_id
_entity_poly.type
_entity_poly.pdbx_seq_one_letter_code
_entity_poly.pdbx_strand_id
1 'polypeptide(L)'
;MDKSLTYINYSIYMQEAIIAALNTQTFPNPKVGAVLVDKYGNIKSTGVHHGPGTNHAEIEIINNSVITEEDTLYVTLEPCFHTDSSPSCCAELLKTPIKNIVIGDIDIDIRTNGKSIELLKKNNVNITFEKNANLFINPHYKNQKLSIIKPTIIGKIATSDNNFIYENNSIDKYITNEISLSVTHYLRATVDGIAIGKNTLITDSPKLNIRNSDVTNVTPMKIVFWGSDVKNIEKYIDIYHDFIFLTSFNHSASNVYPLLNDDFNLNNIYSELKINSVLIEGGNYLHKFLLNNVKYDSFYWFKSRKKITNGNQLSDPI
;
A
#
# COMPACT_ATOMS: atom_id res chain seq x y z
N MET A 1 -21.96 15.22 2.83
CA MET A 1 -20.52 15.00 3.01
C MET A 1 -19.84 15.32 1.69
N ASP A 2 -19.11 16.39 1.69
CA ASP A 2 -18.45 16.91 0.49
C ASP A 2 -17.30 15.97 0.10
N LYS A 3 -17.49 15.24 -1.01
CA LYS A 3 -16.46 14.37 -1.56
C LYS A 3 -15.62 15.19 -2.54
N SER A 4 -14.80 16.08 -2.02
CA SER A 4 -13.74 16.69 -2.82
C SER A 4 -12.73 15.58 -3.19
N LEU A 5 -12.76 15.14 -4.44
CA LEU A 5 -11.66 14.41 -5.06
C LEU A 5 -10.43 15.31 -4.98
N THR A 6 -9.57 15.04 -4.01
CA THR A 6 -8.28 15.74 -3.93
C THR A 6 -7.40 15.19 -5.04
N TYR A 7 -7.27 15.93 -6.13
CA TYR A 7 -6.23 15.67 -7.13
C TYR A 7 -4.89 15.97 -6.48
N ILE A 8 -4.13 14.94 -6.18
CA ILE A 8 -2.76 15.10 -5.69
C ILE A 8 -1.87 15.26 -6.93
N ASN A 9 -1.34 16.45 -7.12
CA ASN A 9 -0.44 16.75 -8.24
C ASN A 9 0.99 16.82 -7.69
N TYR A 10 1.70 15.69 -7.70
CA TYR A 10 3.11 15.64 -7.36
C TYR A 10 3.98 16.08 -8.51
N SER A 11 5.14 16.72 -8.19
CA SER A 11 6.22 16.87 -9.16
C SER A 11 6.69 15.50 -9.66
N ILE A 12 7.31 15.46 -10.83
CA ILE A 12 7.90 14.23 -11.37
C ILE A 12 8.92 13.63 -10.40
N TYR A 13 9.62 14.45 -9.63
CA TYR A 13 10.64 14.03 -8.68
C TYR A 13 10.05 13.35 -7.44
N MET A 14 8.94 13.87 -6.92
CA MET A 14 8.23 13.19 -5.84
C MET A 14 7.56 11.90 -6.33
N GLN A 15 7.06 11.88 -7.57
CA GLN A 15 6.55 10.64 -8.17
C GLN A 15 7.65 9.58 -8.27
N GLU A 16 8.86 9.93 -8.71
CA GLU A 16 10.00 9.03 -8.75
C GLU A 16 10.40 8.52 -7.34
N ALA A 17 10.39 9.39 -6.34
CA ALA A 17 10.64 8.99 -4.95
C ALA A 17 9.56 8.01 -4.43
N ILE A 18 8.30 8.22 -4.78
CA ILE A 18 7.18 7.32 -4.46
C ILE A 18 7.37 5.96 -5.15
N ILE A 19 7.69 5.96 -6.45
CA ILE A 19 7.91 4.73 -7.22
C ILE A 19 9.08 3.94 -6.63
N ALA A 20 10.18 4.62 -6.30
CA ALA A 20 11.33 4.00 -5.66
C ALA A 20 10.95 3.35 -4.31
N ALA A 21 10.22 4.05 -3.44
CA ALA A 21 9.73 3.52 -2.18
C ALA A 21 8.83 2.29 -2.37
N LEU A 22 7.92 2.32 -3.35
CA LEU A 22 7.01 1.21 -3.63
C LEU A 22 7.73 -0.06 -4.11
N ASN A 23 8.91 0.07 -4.71
CA ASN A 23 9.73 -1.06 -5.16
C ASN A 23 10.51 -1.76 -4.03
N THR A 24 10.25 -1.44 -2.76
CA THR A 24 10.92 -2.03 -1.60
C THR A 24 9.98 -2.79 -0.69
N GLN A 25 10.52 -3.73 0.09
CA GLN A 25 9.84 -4.40 1.19
C GLN A 25 10.59 -4.09 2.48
N THR A 26 10.00 -3.28 3.35
CA THR A 26 10.69 -2.67 4.49
C THR A 26 10.12 -3.08 5.84
N PHE A 27 9.16 -4.00 5.86
CA PHE A 27 8.49 -4.41 7.10
C PHE A 27 9.48 -4.69 8.25
N PRO A 28 9.25 -4.19 9.48
CA PRO A 28 8.12 -3.38 9.96
C PRO A 28 8.27 -1.85 9.71
N ASN A 29 9.34 -1.39 9.12
CA ASN A 29 9.60 0.02 8.87
C ASN A 29 8.72 0.57 7.74
N PRO A 30 8.47 1.89 7.70
CA PRO A 30 7.81 2.50 6.55
C PRO A 30 8.68 2.41 5.30
N LYS A 31 8.04 2.30 4.13
CA LYS A 31 8.70 2.48 2.84
C LYS A 31 9.04 3.96 2.68
N VAL A 32 10.29 4.26 2.40
CA VAL A 32 10.77 5.64 2.16
C VAL A 32 11.63 5.66 0.90
N GLY A 33 11.35 6.61 0.03
CA GLY A 33 12.16 6.90 -1.15
C GLY A 33 12.61 8.36 -1.15
N ALA A 34 13.77 8.60 -1.73
CA ALA A 34 14.35 9.93 -1.89
C ALA A 34 14.97 10.09 -3.27
N VAL A 35 14.93 11.31 -3.81
CA VAL A 35 15.53 11.67 -5.09
C VAL A 35 16.30 12.99 -4.93
N LEU A 36 17.55 13.00 -5.34
CA LEU A 36 18.38 14.21 -5.39
C LEU A 36 18.37 14.76 -6.80
N VAL A 37 18.04 16.03 -6.93
CA VAL A 37 17.90 16.73 -8.21
C VAL A 37 18.83 17.92 -8.27
N ASP A 38 19.56 18.09 -9.37
CA ASP A 38 20.44 19.24 -9.59
C ASP A 38 19.64 20.51 -9.99
N LYS A 39 20.32 21.65 -10.04
CA LYS A 39 19.72 22.92 -10.44
C LYS A 39 19.16 22.96 -11.87
N TYR A 40 19.54 22.00 -12.71
CA TYR A 40 19.06 21.90 -14.09
C TYR A 40 17.85 20.99 -14.23
N GLY A 41 17.42 20.34 -13.13
CA GLY A 41 16.31 19.40 -13.10
C GLY A 41 16.71 17.95 -13.43
N ASN A 42 18.01 17.62 -13.46
CA ASN A 42 18.44 16.24 -13.66
C ASN A 42 18.47 15.49 -12.34
N ILE A 43 17.99 14.25 -12.33
CA ILE A 43 18.10 13.35 -11.19
C ILE A 43 19.57 12.89 -11.09
N LYS A 44 20.22 13.23 -9.97
CA LYS A 44 21.59 12.81 -9.67
C LYS A 44 21.65 11.43 -9.01
N SER A 45 20.66 11.13 -8.17
CA SER A 45 20.62 9.89 -7.40
C SER A 45 19.23 9.62 -6.87
N THR A 46 18.93 8.33 -6.70
CA THR A 46 17.73 7.83 -6.03
C THR A 46 18.15 6.96 -4.87
N GLY A 47 17.56 7.17 -3.70
CA GLY A 47 17.80 6.39 -2.48
C GLY A 47 16.51 5.76 -1.98
N VAL A 48 16.61 4.58 -1.38
CA VAL A 48 15.48 3.86 -0.82
C VAL A 48 15.83 3.19 0.51
N HIS A 49 14.86 3.05 1.38
CA HIS A 49 15.04 2.23 2.58
C HIS A 49 14.72 0.77 2.26
N HIS A 50 15.63 -0.14 2.57
CA HIS A 50 15.49 -1.58 2.29
C HIS A 50 15.01 -2.41 3.49
N GLY A 51 14.74 -1.77 4.63
CA GLY A 51 14.24 -2.43 5.83
C GLY A 51 15.17 -2.34 7.05
N PRO A 52 14.80 -3.00 8.16
CA PRO A 52 15.55 -2.90 9.41
C PRO A 52 17.03 -3.22 9.27
N GLY A 53 17.87 -2.38 9.86
CA GLY A 53 19.33 -2.55 9.81
C GLY A 53 20.01 -2.06 8.53
N THR A 54 19.25 -1.54 7.57
CA THR A 54 19.81 -0.93 6.34
C THR A 54 19.78 0.61 6.43
N ASN A 55 20.49 1.26 5.51
CA ASN A 55 20.46 2.71 5.41
C ASN A 55 19.06 3.23 5.13
N HIS A 56 18.76 4.42 5.63
CA HIS A 56 17.59 5.17 5.19
C HIS A 56 17.81 5.78 3.81
N ALA A 57 16.74 6.14 3.11
CA ALA A 57 16.79 6.68 1.76
C ALA A 57 17.71 7.89 1.62
N GLU A 58 17.68 8.79 2.60
CA GLU A 58 18.53 10.00 2.65
C GLU A 58 19.99 9.65 2.81
N ILE A 59 20.31 8.63 3.61
CA ILE A 59 21.69 8.16 3.83
C ILE A 59 22.25 7.53 2.56
N GLU A 60 21.44 6.83 1.78
CA GLU A 60 21.85 6.33 0.47
C GLU A 60 22.19 7.46 -0.50
N ILE A 61 21.39 8.54 -0.51
CA ILE A 61 21.69 9.74 -1.30
C ILE A 61 23.03 10.34 -0.88
N ILE A 62 23.26 10.53 0.44
CA ILE A 62 24.49 11.11 0.99
C ILE A 62 25.71 10.27 0.61
N ASN A 63 25.62 8.95 0.68
CA ASN A 63 26.71 8.03 0.40
C ASN A 63 27.04 7.91 -1.10
N ASN A 64 26.04 8.08 -1.96
CA ASN A 64 26.16 7.78 -3.39
C ASN A 64 26.25 9.03 -4.27
N SER A 65 26.19 10.25 -3.69
CA SER A 65 26.17 11.48 -4.48
C SER A 65 26.96 12.61 -3.83
N VAL A 66 27.56 13.43 -4.65
CA VAL A 66 28.09 14.74 -4.22
C VAL A 66 26.93 15.72 -4.17
N ILE A 67 26.56 16.15 -2.97
CA ILE A 67 25.49 17.12 -2.74
C ILE A 67 26.05 18.53 -2.81
N THR A 68 25.33 19.46 -3.43
CA THR A 68 25.66 20.89 -3.51
C THR A 68 24.53 21.75 -2.92
N GLU A 69 24.78 23.02 -2.65
CA GLU A 69 23.78 23.97 -2.14
C GLU A 69 22.63 24.22 -3.13
N GLU A 70 22.86 24.02 -4.43
CA GLU A 70 21.88 24.21 -5.48
C GLU A 70 21.00 23.00 -5.72
N ASP A 71 21.35 21.84 -5.12
CA ASP A 71 20.56 20.62 -5.26
C ASP A 71 19.27 20.68 -4.40
N THR A 72 18.25 19.95 -4.83
CA THR A 72 16.99 19.77 -4.10
C THR A 72 16.82 18.28 -3.78
N LEU A 73 16.61 17.97 -2.52
CA LEU A 73 16.26 16.61 -2.06
C LEU A 73 14.74 16.49 -1.97
N TYR A 74 14.18 15.54 -2.67
CA TYR A 74 12.79 15.09 -2.52
C TYR A 74 12.78 13.82 -1.67
N VAL A 75 11.98 13.78 -0.61
CA VAL A 75 11.86 12.61 0.26
C VAL A 75 10.39 12.39 0.65
N THR A 76 9.94 11.15 0.58
CA THR A 76 8.51 10.82 0.78
C THR A 76 8.02 10.95 2.22
N LEU A 77 8.92 10.96 3.21
CA LEU A 77 8.63 11.09 4.64
C LEU A 77 9.67 12.00 5.30
N GLU A 78 9.27 12.70 6.35
CA GLU A 78 10.16 13.53 7.16
C GLU A 78 11.42 12.74 7.58
N PRO A 79 12.64 13.26 7.33
CA PRO A 79 13.89 12.64 7.76
C PRO A 79 13.90 12.36 9.27
N CYS A 80 14.33 11.18 9.70
CA CYS A 80 14.27 10.82 11.12
C CYS A 80 15.12 11.76 11.99
N PHE A 81 14.62 12.04 13.20
CA PHE A 81 15.29 12.87 14.20
C PHE A 81 16.00 12.05 15.28
N HIS A 82 15.48 10.87 15.58
CA HIS A 82 16.00 10.00 16.62
C HIS A 82 17.25 9.24 16.15
N THR A 83 18.12 8.94 17.09
CA THR A 83 19.29 8.08 16.91
C THR A 83 19.00 6.75 17.60
N ASP A 84 18.78 5.69 16.83
CA ASP A 84 18.67 4.34 17.39
C ASP A 84 20.03 3.62 17.25
N SER A 85 20.24 2.84 16.19
CA SER A 85 21.52 2.16 15.88
C SER A 85 22.46 2.98 15.00
N SER A 86 22.00 4.09 14.45
CA SER A 86 22.76 4.98 13.55
C SER A 86 22.41 6.45 13.82
N PRO A 87 23.26 7.40 13.40
CA PRO A 87 22.94 8.83 13.45
C PRO A 87 21.63 9.12 12.71
N SER A 88 20.86 10.14 13.19
CA SER A 88 19.64 10.52 12.53
C SER A 88 19.88 11.08 11.12
N CYS A 89 18.95 10.82 10.18
CA CYS A 89 19.02 11.40 8.83
C CYS A 89 19.11 12.94 8.87
N CYS A 90 18.38 13.56 9.78
CA CYS A 90 18.43 15.01 9.99
C CYS A 90 19.84 15.48 10.33
N ALA A 91 20.55 14.81 11.26
CA ALA A 91 21.91 15.16 11.62
C ALA A 91 22.91 14.95 10.47
N GLU A 92 22.76 13.88 9.70
CA GLU A 92 23.63 13.63 8.55
C GLU A 92 23.38 14.61 7.40
N LEU A 93 22.13 14.99 7.13
CA LEU A 93 21.77 16.02 6.15
C LEU A 93 22.38 17.37 6.50
N LEU A 94 22.43 17.74 7.79
CA LEU A 94 23.06 19.00 8.25
C LEU A 94 24.59 19.04 8.06
N LYS A 95 25.25 17.91 7.86
CA LYS A 95 26.68 17.86 7.50
C LYS A 95 26.93 18.10 6.01
N THR A 96 25.88 18.04 5.20
CA THR A 96 25.93 18.32 3.75
C THR A 96 25.64 19.79 3.47
N PRO A 97 25.99 20.30 2.29
CA PRO A 97 25.66 21.67 1.89
C PRO A 97 24.19 21.85 1.45
N ILE A 98 23.31 20.84 1.57
CA ILE A 98 21.91 20.89 1.09
C ILE A 98 21.15 22.10 1.64
N LYS A 99 20.44 22.81 0.78
CA LYS A 99 19.63 23.98 1.15
C LYS A 99 18.15 23.83 0.83
N ASN A 100 17.78 22.87 0.01
CA ASN A 100 16.38 22.72 -0.40
C ASN A 100 15.93 21.26 -0.20
N ILE A 101 14.86 21.08 0.58
CA ILE A 101 14.25 19.75 0.79
C ILE A 101 12.74 19.86 0.57
N VAL A 102 12.20 18.95 -0.22
CA VAL A 102 10.76 18.76 -0.44
C VAL A 102 10.34 17.48 0.28
N ILE A 103 9.43 17.61 1.23
CA ILE A 103 8.97 16.51 2.09
C ILE A 103 7.55 16.09 1.69
N GLY A 104 7.35 14.78 1.48
CA GLY A 104 6.05 14.20 1.17
C GLY A 104 5.07 14.27 2.34
N ASP A 105 5.50 13.88 3.52
CA ASP A 105 4.66 13.93 4.74
C ASP A 105 5.51 14.11 6.00
N ILE A 106 4.88 14.68 7.04
CA ILE A 106 5.44 14.73 8.38
C ILE A 106 5.38 13.34 9.01
N ASP A 107 6.45 12.93 9.67
CA ASP A 107 6.46 11.67 10.40
C ASP A 107 5.50 11.72 11.60
N ILE A 108 4.67 10.71 11.77
CA ILE A 108 3.77 10.58 12.93
C ILE A 108 4.47 9.99 14.16
N ASP A 109 5.71 9.49 14.03
CA ASP A 109 6.51 9.04 15.16
C ASP A 109 6.87 10.23 16.06
N ILE A 110 6.41 10.20 17.31
CA ILE A 110 6.61 11.29 18.29
C ILE A 110 8.09 11.64 18.52
N ARG A 111 9.00 10.71 18.21
CA ARG A 111 10.45 10.93 18.29
C ARG A 111 10.95 11.86 17.19
N THR A 112 10.27 11.91 16.05
CA THR A 112 10.57 12.71 14.86
C THR A 112 9.59 13.87 14.68
N ASN A 113 8.35 13.63 14.54
CA ASN A 113 7.18 14.51 14.31
C ASN A 113 7.47 16.02 14.36
N GLY A 114 7.88 16.60 13.25
CA GLY A 114 8.17 18.01 13.08
C GLY A 114 9.55 18.48 13.60
N LYS A 115 10.25 17.69 14.42
CA LYS A 115 11.51 18.10 15.05
C LYS A 115 12.65 18.26 14.05
N SER A 116 12.70 17.35 13.06
CA SER A 116 13.70 17.45 11.97
C SER A 116 13.46 18.69 11.14
N ILE A 117 12.21 18.98 10.83
CA ILE A 117 11.80 20.16 10.06
C ILE A 117 12.22 21.44 10.79
N GLU A 118 11.95 21.52 12.10
CA GLU A 118 12.34 22.67 12.92
C GLU A 118 13.87 22.85 12.93
N LEU A 119 14.62 21.76 13.15
CA LEU A 119 16.08 21.81 13.20
C LEU A 119 16.70 22.19 11.86
N LEU A 120 16.21 21.60 10.75
CA LEU A 120 16.66 21.92 9.39
C LEU A 120 16.40 23.39 9.05
N LYS A 121 15.19 23.91 9.33
CA LYS A 121 14.85 25.32 9.12
C LYS A 121 15.73 26.26 9.96
N LYS A 122 16.01 25.91 11.21
CA LYS A 122 16.92 26.68 12.08
C LYS A 122 18.34 26.77 11.53
N ASN A 123 18.75 25.81 10.71
CA ASN A 123 20.04 25.77 10.03
C ASN A 123 19.96 26.26 8.56
N ASN A 124 18.97 27.11 8.25
CA ASN A 124 18.77 27.74 6.94
C ASN A 124 18.53 26.76 5.78
N VAL A 125 17.93 25.60 6.05
CA VAL A 125 17.42 24.69 5.01
C VAL A 125 15.98 25.09 4.70
N ASN A 126 15.70 25.34 3.44
CA ASN A 126 14.35 25.63 2.92
C ASN A 126 13.55 24.33 2.82
N ILE A 127 12.43 24.26 3.53
CA ILE A 127 11.55 23.07 3.55
C ILE A 127 10.23 23.41 2.88
N THR A 128 9.90 22.65 1.85
CA THR A 128 8.59 22.69 1.18
C THR A 128 7.91 21.32 1.27
N PHE A 129 6.61 21.23 0.93
CA PHE A 129 5.82 20.02 1.07
C PHE A 129 5.05 19.68 -0.19
N GLU A 130 5.08 18.40 -0.54
CA GLU A 130 4.17 17.76 -1.49
C GLU A 130 3.39 16.65 -0.76
N LYS A 131 2.38 17.05 0.03
CA LYS A 131 1.70 16.24 1.05
C LYS A 131 0.99 14.99 0.52
N ASN A 132 0.78 14.03 1.42
CA ASN A 132 0.08 12.75 1.26
C ASN A 132 0.87 11.64 0.54
N ALA A 133 2.17 11.81 0.30
CA ALA A 133 3.00 10.75 -0.29
C ALA A 133 3.06 9.51 0.61
N ASN A 134 3.31 9.72 1.91
CA ASN A 134 3.39 8.63 2.88
C ASN A 134 2.03 7.95 3.12
N LEU A 135 0.95 8.71 3.12
CA LEU A 135 -0.39 8.14 3.24
C LEU A 135 -0.68 7.13 2.11
N PHE A 136 -0.18 7.42 0.91
CA PHE A 136 -0.34 6.54 -0.25
C PHE A 136 0.54 5.29 -0.18
N ILE A 137 1.84 5.44 0.16
CA ILE A 137 2.80 4.33 0.15
C ILE A 137 2.84 3.50 1.44
N ASN A 138 2.42 4.07 2.58
CA ASN A 138 2.44 3.42 3.89
C ASN A 138 1.08 3.51 4.60
N PRO A 139 0.00 2.94 4.05
CA PRO A 139 -1.34 3.09 4.62
C PRO A 139 -1.45 2.52 6.06
N HIS A 140 -0.59 1.56 6.41
CA HIS A 140 -0.53 0.92 7.72
C HIS A 140 0.27 1.71 8.77
N TYR A 141 1.13 2.63 8.35
CA TYR A 141 2.12 3.28 9.23
C TYR A 141 1.48 4.03 10.41
N LYS A 142 0.36 4.69 10.17
CA LYS A 142 -0.40 5.37 11.23
C LYS A 142 -0.84 4.41 12.34
N ASN A 143 -1.42 3.28 11.97
CA ASN A 143 -1.88 2.28 12.94
C ASN A 143 -0.71 1.72 13.75
N GLN A 144 0.38 1.38 13.08
CA GLN A 144 1.58 0.84 13.71
C GLN A 144 2.19 1.81 14.74
N LYS A 145 2.33 3.10 14.41
CA LYS A 145 2.89 4.11 15.32
C LYS A 145 1.98 4.50 16.48
N LEU A 146 0.67 4.33 16.33
CA LEU A 146 -0.28 4.51 17.41
C LEU A 146 -0.41 3.27 18.30
N SER A 147 0.45 2.25 18.12
CA SER A 147 0.39 0.95 18.81
C SER A 147 -0.96 0.25 18.64
N ILE A 148 -1.64 0.51 17.54
CA ILE A 148 -2.87 -0.17 17.18
C ILE A 148 -2.48 -1.48 16.52
N ILE A 149 -2.54 -2.57 17.30
CA ILE A 149 -2.22 -3.91 16.82
C ILE A 149 -3.41 -4.46 16.01
N LYS A 150 -3.59 -3.92 14.83
CA LYS A 150 -4.55 -4.42 13.84
C LYS A 150 -4.03 -4.15 12.43
N PRO A 151 -4.33 -5.01 11.45
CA PRO A 151 -3.99 -4.72 10.05
C PRO A 151 -4.80 -3.53 9.55
N THR A 152 -4.23 -2.76 8.63
CA THR A 152 -4.96 -1.78 7.84
C THR A 152 -5.74 -2.51 6.77
N ILE A 153 -7.06 -2.35 6.75
CA ILE A 153 -7.97 -3.03 5.83
C ILE A 153 -8.48 -2.05 4.80
N ILE A 154 -8.11 -2.30 3.55
CA ILE A 154 -8.49 -1.49 2.41
C ILE A 154 -9.49 -2.26 1.58
N GLY A 155 -10.69 -1.72 1.39
CA GLY A 155 -11.68 -2.29 0.49
C GLY A 155 -11.54 -1.71 -0.93
N LYS A 156 -11.74 -2.55 -1.94
CA LYS A 156 -11.81 -2.11 -3.33
C LYS A 156 -12.90 -2.85 -4.08
N ILE A 157 -13.78 -2.11 -4.73
CA ILE A 157 -14.81 -2.66 -5.62
C ILE A 157 -14.87 -1.87 -6.93
N ALA A 158 -15.22 -2.57 -8.01
CA ALA A 158 -15.49 -1.96 -9.30
C ALA A 158 -16.94 -2.25 -9.71
N THR A 159 -17.68 -1.23 -10.13
CA THR A 159 -19.06 -1.39 -10.57
C THR A 159 -19.35 -0.66 -11.86
N SER A 160 -20.37 -1.13 -12.57
CA SER A 160 -21.01 -0.36 -13.65
C SER A 160 -21.76 0.86 -13.09
N ASP A 161 -22.27 1.72 -13.97
CA ASP A 161 -23.09 2.89 -13.58
C ASP A 161 -24.34 2.50 -12.76
N ASN A 162 -24.94 1.38 -13.11
CA ASN A 162 -26.11 0.81 -12.43
C ASN A 162 -25.75 -0.31 -11.43
N ASN A 163 -24.55 -0.26 -10.84
CA ASN A 163 -24.06 -1.05 -9.72
C ASN A 163 -23.91 -2.56 -9.97
N PHE A 164 -23.70 -3.00 -11.20
CA PHE A 164 -23.28 -4.39 -11.45
C PHE A 164 -21.77 -4.55 -11.24
N ILE A 165 -21.39 -5.65 -10.61
CA ILE A 165 -19.99 -6.05 -10.36
C ILE A 165 -19.49 -7.10 -11.35
N TYR A 166 -20.39 -7.69 -12.13
CA TYR A 166 -20.10 -8.73 -13.11
C TYR A 166 -21.17 -8.71 -14.20
N GLU A 167 -20.77 -8.98 -15.45
CA GLU A 167 -21.68 -9.14 -16.60
C GLU A 167 -21.62 -10.58 -17.11
N ASN A 168 -22.77 -11.23 -17.18
CA ASN A 168 -22.86 -12.59 -17.69
C ASN A 168 -22.48 -12.62 -19.18
N ASN A 169 -21.68 -13.62 -19.57
CA ASN A 169 -21.28 -13.86 -20.95
C ASN A 169 -20.53 -12.71 -21.64
N SER A 170 -19.98 -11.75 -20.87
CA SER A 170 -19.17 -10.69 -21.44
C SER A 170 -17.80 -11.21 -21.88
N ILE A 171 -17.39 -10.83 -23.09
CA ILE A 171 -16.02 -11.04 -23.59
C ILE A 171 -15.06 -10.14 -22.81
N ASP A 172 -15.54 -8.99 -22.39
CA ASP A 172 -14.76 -7.99 -21.66
C ASP A 172 -14.87 -8.27 -20.15
N LYS A 173 -13.79 -8.81 -19.57
CA LYS A 173 -13.72 -9.14 -18.15
C LYS A 173 -13.68 -7.92 -17.23
N TYR A 174 -13.43 -6.73 -17.78
CA TYR A 174 -13.24 -5.51 -16.99
C TYR A 174 -14.45 -4.58 -17.13
N ILE A 175 -14.97 -4.18 -15.98
CA ILE A 175 -16.06 -3.19 -15.91
C ILE A 175 -15.51 -1.77 -16.00
N THR A 176 -14.27 -1.56 -15.55
CA THR A 176 -13.62 -0.25 -15.45
C THR A 176 -12.51 -0.09 -16.49
N ASN A 177 -12.11 1.16 -16.73
CA ASN A 177 -11.09 1.54 -17.71
C ASN A 177 -9.64 1.25 -17.23
N GLU A 178 -8.66 1.44 -18.11
CA GLU A 178 -7.23 1.24 -17.86
C GLU A 178 -6.70 2.08 -16.68
N ILE A 179 -7.20 3.30 -16.48
CA ILE A 179 -6.80 4.16 -15.35
C ILE A 179 -7.17 3.47 -14.03
N SER A 180 -8.40 2.95 -13.91
CA SER A 180 -8.84 2.23 -12.70
C SER A 180 -8.05 0.95 -12.47
N LEU A 181 -7.63 0.28 -13.55
CA LEU A 181 -6.77 -0.90 -13.47
C LEU A 181 -5.37 -0.52 -12.98
N SER A 182 -4.78 0.55 -13.50
CA SER A 182 -3.49 1.05 -13.04
C SER A 182 -3.53 1.42 -11.56
N VAL A 183 -4.54 2.16 -11.11
CA VAL A 183 -4.73 2.47 -9.68
C VAL A 183 -4.88 1.21 -8.85
N THR A 184 -5.58 0.18 -9.34
CA THR A 184 -5.69 -1.11 -8.66
C THR A 184 -4.31 -1.77 -8.48
N HIS A 185 -3.45 -1.73 -9.50
CA HIS A 185 -2.10 -2.28 -9.42
C HIS A 185 -1.21 -1.48 -8.45
N TYR A 186 -1.35 -0.16 -8.39
CA TYR A 186 -0.69 0.65 -7.37
C TYR A 186 -1.18 0.30 -5.96
N LEU A 187 -2.49 0.16 -5.75
CA LEU A 187 -3.03 -0.28 -4.44
C LEU A 187 -2.45 -1.63 -4.03
N ARG A 188 -2.35 -2.58 -4.95
CA ARG A 188 -1.70 -3.89 -4.69
C ARG A 188 -0.24 -3.74 -4.27
N ALA A 189 0.47 -2.76 -4.81
CA ALA A 189 1.87 -2.50 -4.48
C ALA A 189 2.07 -1.89 -3.10
N THR A 190 1.04 -1.28 -2.52
CA THR A 190 1.11 -0.59 -1.21
C THR A 190 0.78 -1.49 -0.02
N VAL A 191 0.31 -2.72 -0.27
CA VAL A 191 -0.16 -3.64 0.78
C VAL A 191 0.70 -4.89 0.87
N ASP A 192 0.68 -5.52 2.05
CA ASP A 192 1.40 -6.78 2.29
C ASP A 192 0.61 -7.99 1.78
N GLY A 193 -0.73 -7.89 1.73
CA GLY A 193 -1.60 -8.95 1.25
C GLY A 193 -2.75 -8.46 0.37
N ILE A 194 -3.19 -9.32 -0.56
CA ILE A 194 -4.39 -9.13 -1.38
C ILE A 194 -5.34 -10.28 -1.07
N ALA A 195 -6.58 -9.96 -0.70
CA ALA A 195 -7.56 -10.96 -0.34
C ALA A 195 -8.79 -10.93 -1.23
N ILE A 196 -9.27 -12.12 -1.60
CA ILE A 196 -10.49 -12.34 -2.37
C ILE A 196 -11.39 -13.38 -1.73
N GLY A 197 -12.63 -13.47 -2.17
CA GLY A 197 -13.52 -14.55 -1.77
C GLY A 197 -13.37 -15.80 -2.65
N LYS A 198 -13.78 -16.96 -2.14
CA LYS A 198 -13.82 -18.25 -2.86
C LYS A 198 -14.46 -18.13 -4.25
N ASN A 199 -15.62 -17.49 -4.33
CA ASN A 199 -16.35 -17.38 -5.59
C ASN A 199 -15.57 -16.58 -6.65
N THR A 200 -14.87 -15.51 -6.25
CA THR A 200 -13.99 -14.76 -7.14
C THR A 200 -12.83 -15.63 -7.65
N LEU A 201 -12.23 -16.45 -6.78
CA LEU A 201 -11.19 -17.38 -7.20
C LEU A 201 -11.71 -18.37 -8.24
N ILE A 202 -12.87 -18.97 -7.99
CA ILE A 202 -13.45 -20.02 -8.85
C ILE A 202 -13.89 -19.43 -10.21
N THR A 203 -14.54 -18.27 -10.20
CA THR A 203 -15.09 -17.66 -11.41
C THR A 203 -14.04 -17.00 -12.29
N ASP A 204 -13.14 -16.25 -11.68
CA ASP A 204 -12.23 -15.35 -12.42
C ASP A 204 -10.83 -15.91 -12.58
N SER A 205 -10.46 -16.91 -11.75
CA SER A 205 -9.10 -17.48 -11.68
C SER A 205 -8.01 -16.39 -11.67
N PRO A 206 -8.09 -15.39 -10.77
CA PRO A 206 -7.27 -14.20 -10.84
C PRO A 206 -5.84 -14.50 -10.40
N LYS A 207 -4.87 -13.92 -11.10
CA LYS A 207 -3.44 -14.06 -10.73
C LYS A 207 -3.04 -13.23 -9.52
N LEU A 208 -3.79 -12.21 -9.16
CA LEU A 208 -3.54 -11.24 -8.08
C LEU A 208 -2.11 -10.65 -8.08
N ASN A 209 -1.51 -10.52 -9.25
CA ASN A 209 -0.18 -9.95 -9.42
C ASN A 209 -0.26 -8.43 -9.70
N ILE A 210 0.88 -7.77 -9.55
CA ILE A 210 1.08 -6.39 -9.96
C ILE A 210 1.50 -6.40 -11.43
N ARG A 211 0.83 -5.59 -12.25
CA ARG A 211 1.08 -5.45 -13.69
C ARG A 211 0.86 -3.99 -14.09
N ASN A 212 1.44 -3.60 -15.22
CA ASN A 212 1.26 -2.25 -15.78
C ASN A 212 1.55 -1.13 -14.77
N SER A 213 2.61 -1.32 -13.95
CA SER A 213 3.11 -0.31 -13.03
C SER A 213 4.63 -0.33 -13.04
N ASP A 214 5.23 0.78 -12.65
CA ASP A 214 6.67 0.90 -12.47
C ASP A 214 7.16 0.17 -11.22
N VAL A 215 6.23 -0.47 -10.48
CA VAL A 215 6.52 -1.27 -9.29
C VAL A 215 6.60 -2.73 -9.68
N THR A 216 7.81 -3.28 -9.71
CA THR A 216 8.09 -4.65 -10.19
C THR A 216 8.58 -5.61 -9.12
N ASN A 217 9.10 -5.11 -8.00
CA ASN A 217 9.84 -5.91 -7.00
C ASN A 217 8.99 -6.28 -5.78
N VAL A 218 7.66 -6.05 -5.82
CA VAL A 218 6.76 -6.35 -4.70
C VAL A 218 5.81 -7.48 -5.08
N THR A 219 5.73 -8.48 -4.22
CA THR A 219 4.81 -9.61 -4.39
C THR A 219 3.94 -9.71 -3.13
N PRO A 220 2.75 -9.10 -3.12
CA PRO A 220 1.82 -9.23 -2.01
C PRO A 220 1.40 -10.69 -1.80
N MET A 221 1.19 -11.06 -0.54
CA MET A 221 0.63 -12.35 -0.18
C MET A 221 -0.79 -12.49 -0.76
N LYS A 222 -1.09 -13.62 -1.36
CA LYS A 222 -2.40 -13.88 -1.97
C LYS A 222 -3.26 -14.67 -1.01
N ILE A 223 -4.42 -14.14 -0.64
CA ILE A 223 -5.26 -14.66 0.42
C ILE A 223 -6.67 -14.94 -0.14
N VAL A 224 -7.21 -16.10 0.21
CA VAL A 224 -8.57 -16.50 -0.19
C VAL A 224 -9.43 -16.74 1.06
N PHE A 225 -10.51 -16.01 1.20
CA PHE A 225 -11.56 -16.34 2.14
C PHE A 225 -12.39 -17.49 1.59
N TRP A 226 -12.04 -18.72 2.00
CA TRP A 226 -12.65 -19.95 1.48
C TRP A 226 -13.96 -20.29 2.18
N GLY A 227 -14.04 -20.08 3.49
CA GLY A 227 -15.21 -20.42 4.31
C GLY A 227 -15.30 -21.91 4.65
N SER A 228 -16.52 -22.47 4.63
CA SER A 228 -16.83 -23.81 5.17
C SER A 228 -16.87 -24.94 4.15
N ASP A 229 -16.52 -24.68 2.88
CA ASP A 229 -16.59 -25.71 1.81
C ASP A 229 -15.42 -26.68 1.85
N VAL A 230 -15.54 -27.71 2.67
CA VAL A 230 -14.51 -28.75 2.83
C VAL A 230 -14.29 -29.58 1.57
N LYS A 231 -15.35 -29.84 0.79
CA LYS A 231 -15.32 -30.85 -0.28
C LYS A 231 -14.49 -30.45 -1.51
N ASN A 232 -14.36 -29.17 -1.76
CA ASN A 232 -13.74 -28.70 -2.99
C ASN A 232 -12.35 -28.05 -2.78
N ILE A 233 -11.90 -27.93 -1.54
CA ILE A 233 -10.69 -27.15 -1.24
C ILE A 233 -9.42 -27.79 -1.81
N GLU A 234 -9.29 -29.13 -1.72
CA GLU A 234 -8.09 -29.88 -2.15
C GLU A 234 -7.65 -29.52 -3.57
N LYS A 235 -8.59 -29.55 -4.51
CA LYS A 235 -8.31 -29.18 -5.90
C LYS A 235 -7.71 -27.78 -6.04
N TYR A 236 -8.16 -26.84 -5.21
CA TYR A 236 -7.72 -25.43 -5.32
C TYR A 236 -6.41 -25.19 -4.58
N ILE A 237 -6.14 -25.91 -3.49
CA ILE A 237 -4.84 -25.88 -2.80
C ILE A 237 -3.72 -26.30 -3.74
N ASP A 238 -3.92 -27.37 -4.51
CA ASP A 238 -2.94 -27.88 -5.48
C ASP A 238 -2.70 -26.90 -6.64
N ILE A 239 -3.76 -26.30 -7.18
CA ILE A 239 -3.67 -25.36 -8.30
C ILE A 239 -3.06 -24.01 -7.87
N TYR A 240 -3.40 -23.54 -6.67
CA TYR A 240 -3.00 -22.23 -6.12
C TYR A 240 -2.10 -22.40 -4.91
N HIS A 241 -1.03 -23.16 -5.05
CA HIS A 241 -0.09 -23.49 -3.96
C HIS A 241 0.62 -22.27 -3.36
N ASP A 242 0.66 -21.15 -4.08
CA ASP A 242 1.19 -19.84 -3.63
C ASP A 242 0.13 -18.93 -2.98
N PHE A 243 -1.09 -19.44 -2.76
CA PHE A 243 -2.17 -18.73 -2.08
C PHE A 243 -2.35 -19.26 -0.66
N ILE A 244 -2.76 -18.38 0.23
CA ILE A 244 -3.20 -18.71 1.60
C ILE A 244 -4.71 -18.86 1.62
N PHE A 245 -5.20 -19.96 2.17
CA PHE A 245 -6.64 -20.22 2.28
C PHE A 245 -7.10 -20.04 3.72
N LEU A 246 -8.08 -19.18 3.93
CA LEU A 246 -8.72 -18.95 5.22
C LEU A 246 -10.03 -19.72 5.29
N THR A 247 -10.10 -20.68 6.22
CA THR A 247 -11.22 -21.63 6.30
C THR A 247 -11.90 -21.58 7.68
N SER A 248 -13.14 -22.05 7.77
CA SER A 248 -13.82 -22.25 9.06
C SER A 248 -13.62 -23.69 9.61
N PHE A 249 -12.64 -24.41 9.11
CA PHE A 249 -12.30 -25.78 9.54
C PHE A 249 -10.80 -26.00 9.51
N ASN A 250 -10.33 -27.00 10.26
CA ASN A 250 -8.92 -27.41 10.25
C ASN A 250 -8.58 -28.21 9.00
N HIS A 251 -7.36 -28.00 8.50
CA HIS A 251 -6.81 -28.72 7.36
C HIS A 251 -5.31 -28.96 7.55
N SER A 252 -4.76 -30.04 6.97
CA SER A 252 -3.35 -30.41 7.13
C SER A 252 -2.37 -29.66 6.23
N ALA A 253 -2.85 -29.01 5.17
CA ALA A 253 -1.98 -28.27 4.25
C ALA A 253 -1.42 -27.00 4.92
N SER A 254 -0.13 -26.73 4.69
CA SER A 254 0.61 -25.64 5.33
C SER A 254 0.16 -24.22 4.93
N ASN A 255 -0.56 -24.10 3.83
CA ASN A 255 -1.12 -22.85 3.33
C ASN A 255 -2.62 -22.68 3.66
N VAL A 256 -3.18 -23.51 4.53
CA VAL A 256 -4.56 -23.41 5.00
C VAL A 256 -4.57 -23.02 6.48
N TYR A 257 -5.24 -21.90 6.77
CA TYR A 257 -5.33 -21.34 8.11
C TYR A 257 -6.78 -21.33 8.56
N PRO A 258 -7.12 -22.02 9.65
CA PRO A 258 -8.48 -22.00 10.17
C PRO A 258 -8.78 -20.68 10.87
N LEU A 259 -9.85 -20.04 10.44
CA LEU A 259 -10.50 -18.96 11.16
C LEU A 259 -11.47 -19.59 12.16
N LEU A 260 -10.97 -20.05 13.28
CA LEU A 260 -11.78 -20.73 14.29
C LEU A 260 -12.56 -19.71 15.11
N ASN A 261 -13.89 -19.91 15.12
CA ASN A 261 -14.92 -19.34 15.99
C ASN A 261 -15.48 -17.97 15.67
N ASP A 262 -16.63 -17.68 16.27
CA ASP A 262 -17.54 -16.55 16.12
C ASP A 262 -16.91 -15.15 16.21
N ASP A 263 -15.68 -15.07 16.64
CA ASP A 263 -14.81 -13.90 16.54
C ASP A 263 -13.95 -14.01 15.28
N PHE A 264 -14.51 -13.62 14.14
CA PHE A 264 -13.74 -13.35 12.93
C PHE A 264 -12.70 -12.27 13.23
N ASN A 265 -11.51 -12.70 13.69
CA ASN A 265 -10.48 -11.78 14.11
C ASN A 265 -9.36 -11.73 13.08
N LEU A 266 -9.44 -10.78 12.15
CA LEU A 266 -8.35 -10.50 11.21
C LEU A 266 -7.01 -10.20 11.91
N ASN A 267 -7.04 -9.82 13.18
CA ASN A 267 -5.81 -9.60 13.96
C ASN A 267 -5.03 -10.90 14.17
N ASN A 268 -5.71 -12.06 14.26
CA ASN A 268 -5.03 -13.35 14.36
C ASN A 268 -4.31 -13.68 13.04
N ILE A 269 -4.96 -13.42 11.89
CA ILE A 269 -4.33 -13.57 10.58
C ILE A 269 -3.10 -12.67 10.48
N TYR A 270 -3.22 -11.43 10.94
CA TYR A 270 -2.14 -10.46 10.98
C TYR A 270 -0.91 -10.97 11.74
N SER A 271 -1.11 -11.53 12.94
CA SER A 271 0.01 -12.02 13.77
C SER A 271 0.66 -13.27 13.19
N GLU A 272 -0.12 -14.19 12.63
CA GLU A 272 0.39 -15.45 12.04
C GLU A 272 1.05 -15.22 10.67
N LEU A 273 0.42 -14.44 9.80
CA LEU A 273 0.92 -14.16 8.46
C LEU A 273 1.91 -12.98 8.41
N LYS A 274 2.11 -12.28 9.52
CA LYS A 274 3.01 -11.11 9.64
C LYS A 274 2.72 -10.03 8.58
N ILE A 275 1.44 -9.73 8.33
CA ILE A 275 1.01 -8.68 7.42
C ILE A 275 0.45 -7.49 8.19
N ASN A 276 0.76 -6.27 7.76
CA ASN A 276 0.29 -5.01 8.35
C ASN A 276 -0.88 -4.40 7.58
N SER A 277 -1.05 -4.80 6.34
CA SER A 277 -2.06 -4.23 5.45
C SER A 277 -2.59 -5.26 4.49
N VAL A 278 -3.89 -5.19 4.21
CA VAL A 278 -4.56 -6.08 3.27
C VAL A 278 -5.54 -5.31 2.39
N LEU A 279 -5.45 -5.54 1.08
CA LEU A 279 -6.40 -5.07 0.09
C LEU A 279 -7.45 -6.15 -0.15
N ILE A 280 -8.71 -5.84 0.12
CA ILE A 280 -9.82 -6.73 -0.15
C ILE A 280 -10.37 -6.42 -1.55
N GLU A 281 -10.13 -7.31 -2.50
CA GLU A 281 -10.67 -7.25 -3.86
C GLU A 281 -11.74 -8.32 -4.04
N GLY A 282 -12.81 -8.21 -3.30
CA GLY A 282 -13.88 -9.21 -3.30
C GLY A 282 -15.11 -8.81 -4.10
N GLY A 283 -15.99 -9.79 -4.30
CA GLY A 283 -17.36 -9.53 -4.70
C GLY A 283 -18.22 -9.06 -3.52
N ASN A 284 -19.49 -8.72 -3.82
CA ASN A 284 -20.47 -8.21 -2.86
C ASN A 284 -20.56 -9.03 -1.56
N TYR A 285 -20.54 -10.36 -1.66
CA TYR A 285 -20.68 -11.25 -0.50
C TYR A 285 -19.54 -11.07 0.50
N LEU A 286 -18.29 -11.04 0.03
CA LEU A 286 -17.12 -10.87 0.91
C LEU A 286 -17.14 -9.48 1.56
N HIS A 287 -17.43 -8.42 0.80
CA HIS A 287 -17.50 -7.08 1.36
C HIS A 287 -18.62 -6.94 2.41
N LYS A 288 -19.81 -7.50 2.15
CA LYS A 288 -20.90 -7.52 3.15
C LYS A 288 -20.53 -8.31 4.40
N PHE A 289 -19.93 -9.48 4.23
CA PHE A 289 -19.43 -10.27 5.35
C PHE A 289 -18.42 -9.50 6.20
N LEU A 290 -17.44 -8.84 5.55
CA LEU A 290 -16.42 -8.08 6.24
C LEU A 290 -16.99 -6.81 6.91
N LEU A 291 -17.92 -6.10 6.29
CA LEU A 291 -18.55 -4.91 6.89
C LEU A 291 -19.29 -5.20 8.19
N ASN A 292 -19.84 -6.41 8.33
CA ASN A 292 -20.50 -6.84 9.56
C ASN A 292 -19.51 -7.22 10.68
N ASN A 293 -18.26 -7.56 10.32
CA ASN A 293 -17.28 -8.10 11.26
C ASN A 293 -16.06 -7.19 11.45
N VAL A 294 -15.75 -6.32 10.49
CA VAL A 294 -14.58 -5.45 10.52
C VAL A 294 -14.90 -4.07 9.94
N LYS A 295 -14.14 -3.08 10.38
CA LYS A 295 -14.20 -1.74 9.82
C LYS A 295 -13.09 -1.55 8.80
N TYR A 296 -13.43 -1.14 7.58
CA TYR A 296 -12.45 -0.69 6.61
C TYR A 296 -11.80 0.62 7.05
N ASP A 297 -10.47 0.70 6.93
CA ASP A 297 -9.73 1.94 7.16
C ASP A 297 -9.86 2.88 5.96
N SER A 298 -9.98 2.30 4.75
CA SER A 298 -10.33 3.04 3.52
C SER A 298 -11.08 2.14 2.54
N PHE A 299 -11.86 2.74 1.65
CA PHE A 299 -12.63 2.02 0.65
C PHE A 299 -12.60 2.73 -0.70
N TYR A 300 -12.13 2.03 -1.74
CA TYR A 300 -12.05 2.52 -3.11
C TYR A 300 -13.18 1.96 -3.95
N TRP A 301 -14.06 2.81 -4.40
CA TRP A 301 -15.15 2.43 -5.29
C TRP A 301 -14.93 3.02 -6.69
N PHE A 302 -14.59 2.14 -7.63
CA PHE A 302 -14.44 2.50 -9.04
C PHE A 302 -15.76 2.33 -9.77
N LYS A 303 -16.38 3.41 -10.20
CA LYS A 303 -17.64 3.41 -10.93
C LYS A 303 -17.41 3.67 -12.41
N SER A 304 -17.76 2.71 -13.25
CA SER A 304 -17.73 2.81 -14.71
C SER A 304 -18.95 3.56 -15.23
N ARG A 305 -18.85 4.17 -16.41
CA ARG A 305 -20.01 4.70 -17.13
C ARG A 305 -20.81 3.62 -17.91
N LYS A 306 -20.30 2.38 -17.96
CA LYS A 306 -20.98 1.25 -18.62
C LYS A 306 -22.25 0.91 -17.85
N LYS A 307 -23.35 0.63 -18.57
CA LYS A 307 -24.58 0.05 -18.01
C LYS A 307 -24.64 -1.42 -18.37
N ILE A 308 -24.91 -2.27 -17.39
CA ILE A 308 -25.02 -3.72 -17.53
C ILE A 308 -26.49 -4.11 -17.29
N THR A 309 -27.01 -4.98 -18.14
CA THR A 309 -28.43 -5.44 -18.06
C THR A 309 -28.58 -6.85 -17.51
N ASN A 310 -27.50 -7.65 -17.55
CA ASN A 310 -27.51 -9.04 -17.08
C ASN A 310 -26.22 -9.38 -16.37
N GLY A 311 -26.28 -9.66 -15.09
CA GLY A 311 -25.10 -9.94 -14.29
C GLY A 311 -25.38 -9.92 -12.79
N ASN A 312 -24.32 -9.83 -12.00
CA ASN A 312 -24.41 -9.75 -10.55
C ASN A 312 -24.45 -8.28 -10.11
N GLN A 313 -25.58 -7.85 -9.59
CA GLN A 313 -25.80 -6.49 -9.11
C GLN A 313 -25.53 -6.36 -7.61
N LEU A 314 -24.92 -5.27 -7.21
CA LEU A 314 -24.85 -4.87 -5.80
C LEU A 314 -26.27 -4.54 -5.31
N SER A 315 -26.77 -5.31 -4.36
CA SER A 315 -28.14 -5.13 -3.84
C SER A 315 -28.28 -3.87 -2.97
N ASP A 316 -27.16 -3.40 -2.37
CA ASP A 316 -27.11 -2.16 -1.58
C ASP A 316 -25.74 -1.50 -1.72
N PRO A 317 -25.64 -0.18 -1.66
CA PRO A 317 -24.35 0.49 -1.54
C PRO A 317 -23.63 0.03 -0.27
N ILE A 318 -22.39 -0.34 -0.42
CA ILE A 318 -21.49 -0.70 0.68
C ILE A 318 -21.22 0.53 1.54
#